data_5736bd00d87067e0c086b05f093e2dda
#
_entry.id   5736bd00d87067e0c086b05f093e2dda
#
_cell.length_a   1.000
_cell.length_b   1.000
_cell.length_c   1.000
_cell.angle_alpha   90.00
_cell.angle_beta   90.00
_cell.angle_gamma   90.00
#
_symmetry.space_group_name_H-M   'P 1'
#
loop_
_entity.id
_entity.type
_entity.pdbx_description
1 polymer ?
#
loop_
_entity_poly.entity_id
_entity_poly.type
_entity_poly.pdbx_seq_one_letter_code
_entity_poly.pdbx_strand_id
1 'polypeptide(L)'
;AYSDKYRKKTLRLGDLLHLKEENVQARIKTMLESKNLELAGSYHQEPMSYPALLSWCEKQASLFAPYICDTGNFLENALASNKKVVLEAQLGAMRDIDYGIFPYTSSSSTISAYGPIGAGIPGESLDHVVGVLKAYSTCVGAGPFVAERAMSEDWCNILRKFGNEYGAATGRPRRVGPFDAVASRYGLKCQHADKIALTKLDVLSSLTEIPVITAYERNHETTTVFDPTENIDSFSPVVTMLPGWKQDISACRKYEDLPKNARLYIETLERLLDCDIQFISTGAERNEYMIKGEWL
;
A
#
# COMPACT_ATOMS: atom_id res chain seq x y z
N ALA A 1 -15.39 8.16 -6.23
CA ALA A 1 -14.65 8.69 -7.40
C ALA A 1 -14.44 7.61 -8.46
N TYR A 2 -13.80 6.46 -8.15
CA TYR A 2 -13.58 5.40 -9.16
C TYR A 2 -14.88 4.83 -9.74
N SER A 3 -15.89 4.53 -8.92
CA SER A 3 -17.20 4.09 -9.40
C SER A 3 -17.84 5.11 -10.36
N ASP A 4 -17.68 6.40 -10.11
CA ASP A 4 -18.19 7.45 -11.00
C ASP A 4 -17.41 7.50 -12.31
N LYS A 5 -16.08 7.25 -12.29
CA LYS A 5 -15.24 7.12 -13.49
C LYS A 5 -15.76 5.99 -14.38
N TYR A 6 -16.00 4.80 -13.82
CA TYR A 6 -16.51 3.64 -14.59
C TYR A 6 -17.94 3.85 -15.08
N ARG A 7 -18.78 4.54 -14.33
CA ARG A 7 -20.13 4.97 -14.75
C ARG A 7 -20.11 6.15 -15.72
N LYS A 8 -18.93 6.73 -16.03
CA LYS A 8 -18.75 7.89 -16.91
C LYS A 8 -19.50 9.15 -16.42
N LYS A 9 -19.70 9.25 -15.10
CA LYS A 9 -20.38 10.37 -14.42
C LYS A 9 -19.40 11.19 -13.58
N THR A 10 -18.29 11.60 -14.19
CA THR A 10 -17.25 12.40 -13.54
C THR A 10 -16.58 13.33 -14.53
N LEU A 11 -15.81 14.29 -14.00
CA LEU A 11 -14.91 15.14 -14.76
C LEU A 11 -13.48 14.61 -14.64
N ARG A 12 -12.70 14.85 -15.65
CA ARG A 12 -11.24 14.71 -15.62
C ARG A 12 -10.60 16.08 -15.40
N LEU A 13 -9.35 16.11 -14.92
CA LEU A 13 -8.66 17.40 -14.70
C LEU A 13 -8.58 18.24 -15.97
N GLY A 14 -8.36 17.62 -17.14
CA GLY A 14 -8.37 18.32 -18.43
C GLY A 14 -9.68 19.06 -18.74
N ASP A 15 -10.82 18.58 -18.26
CA ASP A 15 -12.11 19.24 -18.46
C ASP A 15 -12.18 20.61 -17.80
N LEU A 16 -11.37 20.85 -16.76
CA LEU A 16 -11.29 22.16 -16.10
C LEU A 16 -10.78 23.27 -17.04
N LEU A 17 -10.00 22.90 -18.06
CA LEU A 17 -9.53 23.87 -19.08
C LEU A 17 -10.63 24.24 -20.09
N HIS A 18 -11.72 23.48 -20.11
CA HIS A 18 -12.79 23.52 -21.12
C HIS A 18 -14.18 23.80 -20.52
N LEU A 19 -14.26 24.41 -19.35
CA LEU A 19 -15.52 24.63 -18.63
C LEU A 19 -16.59 25.42 -19.41
N LYS A 20 -16.19 26.19 -20.42
CA LYS A 20 -17.09 26.96 -21.27
C LYS A 20 -17.69 26.14 -22.42
N GLU A 21 -17.17 24.96 -22.68
CA GLU A 21 -17.65 24.09 -23.74
C GLU A 21 -18.97 23.43 -23.35
N GLU A 22 -19.91 23.36 -24.27
CA GLU A 22 -21.26 22.84 -24.04
C GLU A 22 -21.26 21.37 -23.58
N ASN A 23 -20.39 20.53 -24.18
CA ASN A 23 -20.23 19.14 -23.82
C ASN A 23 -19.70 18.94 -22.38
N VAL A 24 -18.81 19.82 -21.90
CA VAL A 24 -18.29 19.78 -20.52
C VAL A 24 -19.37 20.22 -19.56
N GLN A 25 -20.11 21.30 -19.89
CA GLN A 25 -21.23 21.76 -19.07
C GLN A 25 -22.33 20.72 -18.97
N ALA A 26 -22.65 20.02 -20.05
CA ALA A 26 -23.62 18.92 -20.03
C ALA A 26 -23.18 17.79 -19.10
N ARG A 27 -21.89 17.41 -19.11
CA ARG A 27 -21.35 16.41 -18.19
C ARG A 27 -21.41 16.86 -16.73
N ILE A 28 -21.11 18.13 -16.45
CA ILE A 28 -21.24 18.68 -15.08
C ILE A 28 -22.69 18.57 -14.60
N LYS A 29 -23.67 18.91 -15.44
CA LYS A 29 -25.10 18.80 -15.10
C LYS A 29 -25.49 17.36 -14.80
N THR A 30 -25.17 16.41 -15.69
CA THR A 30 -25.47 14.98 -15.52
C THR A 30 -24.84 14.40 -14.24
N MET A 31 -23.58 14.77 -13.95
CA MET A 31 -22.89 14.38 -12.73
C MET A 31 -23.62 14.95 -11.50
N LEU A 32 -23.95 16.25 -11.52
CA LEU A 32 -24.63 16.93 -10.42
C LEU A 32 -26.00 16.33 -10.14
N GLU A 33 -26.81 16.08 -11.15
CA GLU A 33 -28.13 15.44 -11.02
C GLU A 33 -28.01 14.08 -10.31
N SER A 34 -27.05 13.24 -10.75
CA SER A 34 -26.82 11.96 -10.12
C SER A 34 -26.41 12.09 -8.64
N LYS A 35 -25.54 13.06 -8.34
CA LYS A 35 -25.07 13.26 -6.96
C LYS A 35 -26.14 13.88 -6.07
N ASN A 36 -26.95 14.77 -6.59
CA ASN A 36 -28.07 15.33 -5.85
C ASN A 36 -29.13 14.29 -5.47
N LEU A 37 -29.37 13.29 -6.34
CA LEU A 37 -30.22 12.15 -6.00
C LEU A 37 -29.63 11.32 -4.84
N GLU A 38 -28.31 11.09 -4.83
CA GLU A 38 -27.62 10.40 -3.73
C GLU A 38 -27.68 11.23 -2.45
N LEU A 39 -27.43 12.56 -2.52
CA LEU A 39 -27.47 13.48 -1.38
C LEU A 39 -28.85 13.50 -0.73
N ALA A 40 -29.90 13.71 -1.52
CA ALA A 40 -31.27 13.79 -1.01
C ALA A 40 -31.77 12.43 -0.53
N GLY A 41 -31.59 11.35 -1.31
CA GLY A 41 -32.18 10.04 -1.03
C GLY A 41 -31.46 9.23 0.04
N SER A 42 -30.13 9.23 0.03
CA SER A 42 -29.33 8.38 0.92
C SER A 42 -28.76 9.11 2.12
N TYR A 43 -28.39 10.38 1.92
CA TYR A 43 -27.70 11.16 2.95
C TYR A 43 -28.60 12.21 3.62
N HIS A 44 -29.82 12.42 3.12
CA HIS A 44 -30.77 13.43 3.61
C HIS A 44 -30.15 14.83 3.71
N GLN A 45 -29.33 15.17 2.70
CA GLN A 45 -28.64 16.45 2.58
C GLN A 45 -29.25 17.31 1.47
N GLU A 46 -29.13 18.61 1.59
CA GLU A 46 -29.58 19.56 0.58
C GLU A 46 -28.84 19.39 -0.74
N PRO A 47 -29.54 19.42 -1.87
CA PRO A 47 -28.92 19.37 -3.20
C PRO A 47 -27.99 20.57 -3.44
N MET A 48 -26.88 20.31 -4.12
CA MET A 48 -25.98 21.39 -4.57
C MET A 48 -26.53 22.04 -5.83
N SER A 49 -26.42 23.36 -5.95
CA SER A 49 -26.81 24.08 -7.15
C SER A 49 -25.74 24.03 -8.25
N TYR A 50 -26.17 24.03 -9.50
CA TYR A 50 -25.25 24.06 -10.65
C TYR A 50 -24.33 25.30 -10.65
N PRO A 51 -24.83 26.54 -10.41
CA PRO A 51 -23.94 27.72 -10.35
C PRO A 51 -22.85 27.61 -9.26
N ALA A 52 -23.18 27.05 -8.09
CA ALA A 52 -22.21 26.86 -7.02
C ALA A 52 -21.11 25.85 -7.41
N LEU A 53 -21.49 24.73 -8.03
CA LEU A 53 -20.52 23.75 -8.52
C LEU A 53 -19.64 24.32 -9.63
N LEU A 54 -20.24 25.04 -10.61
CA LEU A 54 -19.50 25.63 -11.71
C LEU A 54 -18.48 26.65 -11.20
N SER A 55 -18.90 27.56 -10.31
CA SER A 55 -18.01 28.54 -9.69
C SER A 55 -16.84 27.88 -8.94
N TRP A 56 -17.10 26.76 -8.24
CA TRP A 56 -16.05 25.99 -7.61
C TRP A 56 -15.09 25.40 -8.65
N CYS A 57 -15.59 24.83 -9.74
CA CYS A 57 -14.77 24.30 -10.85
C CYS A 57 -13.90 25.41 -11.48
N GLU A 58 -14.44 26.61 -11.71
CA GLU A 58 -13.69 27.76 -12.25
C GLU A 58 -12.56 28.19 -11.33
N LYS A 59 -12.81 28.20 -10.02
CA LYS A 59 -11.76 28.47 -9.00
C LYS A 59 -10.67 27.42 -9.05
N GLN A 60 -11.04 26.13 -9.13
CA GLN A 60 -10.04 25.04 -9.25
C GLN A 60 -9.28 25.11 -10.57
N ALA A 61 -9.96 25.44 -11.68
CA ALA A 61 -9.32 25.64 -12.98
C ALA A 61 -8.20 26.69 -12.90
N SER A 62 -8.47 27.82 -12.26
CA SER A 62 -7.47 28.90 -12.08
C SER A 62 -6.23 28.43 -11.31
N LEU A 63 -6.40 27.54 -10.34
CA LEU A 63 -5.29 27.02 -9.51
C LEU A 63 -4.49 25.94 -10.21
N PHE A 64 -5.17 25.05 -10.95
CA PHE A 64 -4.56 23.85 -11.50
C PHE A 64 -4.15 23.94 -12.96
N ALA A 65 -4.67 24.91 -13.74
CA ALA A 65 -4.35 25.06 -15.15
C ALA A 65 -2.84 24.97 -15.49
N PRO A 66 -1.93 25.59 -14.72
CA PRO A 66 -0.49 25.49 -15.00
C PRO A 66 0.11 24.09 -14.85
N TYR A 67 -0.60 23.18 -14.19
CA TYR A 67 -0.14 21.82 -13.86
C TYR A 67 -0.88 20.74 -14.67
N ILE A 68 -1.83 21.13 -15.52
CA ILE A 68 -2.58 20.18 -16.36
C ILE A 68 -1.87 20.04 -17.69
N CYS A 69 -1.48 18.81 -18.02
CA CYS A 69 -0.87 18.47 -19.30
C CYS A 69 -1.29 17.06 -19.73
N ASP A 70 -0.91 16.67 -20.94
CA ASP A 70 -0.92 15.29 -21.40
C ASP A 70 0.25 14.56 -20.72
N THR A 71 -0.06 13.85 -19.62
CA THR A 71 0.93 13.13 -18.82
C THR A 71 1.55 11.96 -19.56
N GLY A 72 0.82 11.30 -20.47
CA GLY A 72 1.34 10.23 -21.31
C GLY A 72 2.47 10.74 -22.18
N ASN A 73 2.20 11.74 -23.04
CA ASN A 73 3.22 12.37 -23.87
C ASN A 73 4.40 12.93 -23.07
N PHE A 74 4.14 13.49 -21.90
CA PHE A 74 5.21 14.00 -21.02
C PHE A 74 6.16 12.90 -20.58
N LEU A 75 5.62 11.74 -20.14
CA LEU A 75 6.43 10.60 -19.68
C LEU A 75 7.10 9.87 -20.84
N GLU A 76 6.44 9.69 -21.98
CA GLU A 76 7.04 9.12 -23.20
C GLU A 76 8.27 9.93 -23.65
N ASN A 77 8.16 11.26 -23.68
CA ASN A 77 9.29 12.13 -24.00
C ASN A 77 10.42 12.05 -22.96
N ALA A 78 10.09 11.86 -21.68
CA ALA A 78 11.09 11.67 -20.64
C ALA A 78 11.85 10.36 -20.84
N LEU A 79 11.16 9.27 -21.13
CA LEU A 79 11.74 7.96 -21.42
C LEU A 79 12.58 7.99 -22.69
N ALA A 80 12.08 8.59 -23.78
CA ALA A 80 12.84 8.79 -25.01
C ALA A 80 14.11 9.61 -24.81
N SER A 81 14.15 10.46 -23.78
CA SER A 81 15.32 11.23 -23.36
C SER A 81 16.20 10.48 -22.32
N ASN A 82 16.05 9.17 -22.17
CA ASN A 82 16.76 8.32 -21.22
C ASN A 82 16.63 8.78 -19.75
N LYS A 83 15.53 9.41 -19.37
CA LYS A 83 15.26 9.73 -17.97
C LYS A 83 14.71 8.50 -17.26
N LYS A 84 15.15 8.30 -16.03
CA LYS A 84 14.57 7.27 -15.15
C LYS A 84 13.25 7.75 -14.59
N VAL A 85 12.23 6.89 -14.66
CA VAL A 85 10.89 7.13 -14.13
C VAL A 85 10.66 6.16 -12.99
N VAL A 86 10.28 6.68 -11.83
CA VAL A 86 9.91 5.88 -10.65
C VAL A 86 8.41 6.01 -10.44
N LEU A 87 7.72 4.87 -10.38
CA LEU A 87 6.30 4.80 -10.08
C LEU A 87 6.13 4.40 -8.62
N GLU A 88 5.52 5.28 -7.82
CA GLU A 88 5.20 4.99 -6.42
C GLU A 88 3.73 4.58 -6.32
N ALA A 89 3.49 3.33 -5.90
CA ALA A 89 2.17 2.80 -5.58
C ALA A 89 2.02 2.63 -4.07
N GLN A 90 0.78 2.50 -3.61
CA GLN A 90 0.44 2.43 -2.19
C GLN A 90 -0.76 1.51 -1.94
N LEU A 91 -1.23 1.44 -0.70
CA LEU A 91 -2.34 0.63 -0.18
C LEU A 91 -2.02 -0.86 -0.01
N GLY A 92 -1.16 -1.45 -0.84
CA GLY A 92 -0.73 -2.83 -0.77
C GLY A 92 -1.68 -3.84 -1.44
N ALA A 93 -1.13 -5.00 -1.80
CA ALA A 93 -1.81 -6.04 -2.57
C ALA A 93 -3.12 -6.55 -1.92
N MET A 94 -3.15 -6.66 -0.57
CA MET A 94 -4.35 -7.11 0.15
C MET A 94 -5.53 -6.14 0.06
N ARG A 95 -5.31 -4.92 -0.44
CA ARG A 95 -6.33 -3.89 -0.64
C ARG A 95 -6.63 -3.63 -2.11
N ASP A 96 -6.04 -4.40 -3.01
CA ASP A 96 -6.34 -4.34 -4.44
C ASP A 96 -7.81 -4.70 -4.69
N ILE A 97 -8.43 -4.02 -5.67
CA ILE A 97 -9.86 -4.22 -5.95
C ILE A 97 -10.16 -5.62 -6.48
N ASP A 98 -9.22 -6.23 -7.22
CA ASP A 98 -9.40 -7.53 -7.87
C ASP A 98 -8.71 -8.67 -7.09
N TYR A 99 -7.55 -8.41 -6.49
CA TYR A 99 -6.69 -9.41 -5.84
C TYR A 99 -6.63 -9.30 -4.32
N GLY A 100 -7.27 -8.29 -3.75
CA GLY A 100 -7.33 -8.08 -2.30
C GLY A 100 -8.41 -8.90 -1.60
N ILE A 101 -8.54 -8.69 -0.30
CA ILE A 101 -9.53 -9.37 0.56
C ILE A 101 -10.89 -8.66 0.40
N PHE A 102 -11.63 -9.01 -0.62
CA PHE A 102 -12.95 -8.41 -0.88
C PHE A 102 -13.97 -8.78 0.22
N PRO A 103 -14.82 -7.85 0.70
CA PRO A 103 -15.01 -6.45 0.24
C PRO A 103 -14.14 -5.41 0.96
N TYR A 104 -13.12 -5.81 1.70
CA TYR A 104 -12.25 -4.93 2.47
C TYR A 104 -11.09 -4.36 1.62
N THR A 105 -11.41 -3.98 0.39
CA THR A 105 -10.47 -3.46 -0.61
C THR A 105 -10.60 -1.95 -0.77
N SER A 106 -9.62 -1.33 -1.44
CA SER A 106 -9.77 0.01 -2.00
C SER A 106 -10.59 -0.04 -3.29
N SER A 107 -10.99 1.11 -3.81
CA SER A 107 -11.69 1.19 -5.11
C SER A 107 -10.73 1.22 -6.30
N SER A 108 -9.46 0.89 -6.11
CA SER A 108 -8.41 1.05 -7.13
C SER A 108 -7.52 -0.17 -7.23
N SER A 109 -6.88 -0.32 -8.39
CA SER A 109 -5.79 -1.28 -8.57
C SER A 109 -4.55 -0.77 -7.85
N THR A 110 -3.99 -1.62 -6.97
CA THR A 110 -2.81 -1.31 -6.15
C THR A 110 -1.61 -2.16 -6.53
N ILE A 111 -1.75 -3.03 -7.54
CA ILE A 111 -0.66 -3.87 -8.05
C ILE A 111 0.21 -3.12 -9.04
N SER A 112 1.48 -3.49 -9.10
CA SER A 112 2.52 -2.85 -9.93
C SER A 112 2.15 -2.78 -11.41
N ALA A 113 1.51 -3.84 -11.95
CA ALA A 113 1.06 -3.90 -13.34
C ALA A 113 0.13 -2.74 -13.75
N TYR A 114 -0.55 -2.11 -12.80
CA TYR A 114 -1.37 -0.93 -13.06
C TYR A 114 -0.55 0.37 -13.08
N GLY A 115 0.69 0.36 -12.63
CA GLY A 115 1.56 1.54 -12.56
C GLY A 115 1.66 2.27 -13.90
N PRO A 116 2.13 1.63 -14.99
CA PRO A 116 2.20 2.25 -16.31
C PRO A 116 0.83 2.71 -16.84
N ILE A 117 -0.22 1.91 -16.62
CA ILE A 117 -1.59 2.27 -17.01
C ILE A 117 -2.05 3.54 -16.28
N GLY A 118 -1.83 3.59 -14.96
CA GLY A 118 -2.18 4.75 -14.12
C GLY A 118 -1.39 6.01 -14.48
N ALA A 119 -0.14 5.86 -14.90
CA ALA A 119 0.75 6.94 -15.32
C ALA A 119 0.43 7.48 -16.73
N GLY A 120 -0.30 6.72 -17.55
CA GLY A 120 -0.64 7.10 -18.94
C GLY A 120 0.35 6.58 -19.98
N ILE A 121 1.17 5.61 -19.65
CA ILE A 121 2.15 4.95 -20.53
C ILE A 121 1.91 3.43 -20.56
N PRO A 122 0.71 2.98 -20.99
CA PRO A 122 0.28 1.58 -20.85
C PRO A 122 1.08 0.57 -21.65
N GLY A 123 1.93 1.01 -22.57
CA GLY A 123 2.81 0.17 -23.39
C GLY A 123 4.16 -0.13 -22.73
N GLU A 124 4.49 0.56 -21.64
CA GLU A 124 5.77 0.40 -20.97
C GLU A 124 5.76 -0.78 -19.98
N SER A 125 6.88 -1.49 -19.93
CA SER A 125 7.16 -2.51 -18.92
C SER A 125 7.91 -1.89 -17.72
N LEU A 126 7.84 -2.55 -16.58
CA LEU A 126 8.63 -2.18 -15.41
C LEU A 126 9.94 -2.98 -15.44
N ASP A 127 11.09 -2.31 -15.40
CA ASP A 127 12.39 -2.96 -15.31
C ASP A 127 12.55 -3.68 -13.97
N HIS A 128 12.09 -3.03 -12.90
CA HIS A 128 12.15 -3.54 -11.53
C HIS A 128 10.90 -3.21 -10.74
N VAL A 129 10.52 -4.11 -9.85
CA VAL A 129 9.43 -3.91 -8.89
C VAL A 129 9.93 -4.17 -7.47
N VAL A 130 10.00 -3.13 -6.67
CA VAL A 130 10.40 -3.22 -5.26
C VAL A 130 9.18 -3.38 -4.37
N GLY A 131 9.06 -4.53 -3.71
CA GLY A 131 8.06 -4.75 -2.67
C GLY A 131 8.48 -4.08 -1.36
N VAL A 132 7.71 -3.10 -0.87
CA VAL A 132 8.01 -2.46 0.42
C VAL A 132 7.25 -3.20 1.52
N LEU A 133 8.00 -3.81 2.44
CA LEU A 133 7.47 -4.55 3.59
C LEU A 133 7.95 -3.93 4.91
N LYS A 134 7.12 -3.99 5.93
CA LYS A 134 7.58 -3.76 7.31
C LYS A 134 8.13 -5.05 7.89
N ALA A 135 9.05 -4.97 8.84
CA ALA A 135 9.54 -6.12 9.59
C ALA A 135 8.46 -6.77 10.51
N TYR A 136 7.23 -6.33 10.44
CA TYR A 136 6.05 -6.87 11.13
C TYR A 136 4.80 -6.48 10.34
N SER A 137 3.67 -7.09 10.65
CA SER A 137 2.43 -6.84 9.91
C SER A 137 1.58 -5.76 10.55
N THR A 138 0.95 -4.93 9.71
CA THR A 138 -0.03 -3.92 10.15
C THR A 138 -1.24 -3.91 9.24
N CYS A 139 -2.40 -3.60 9.82
CA CYS A 139 -3.63 -3.43 9.06
C CYS A 139 -4.37 -2.17 9.51
N VAL A 140 -4.95 -1.45 8.55
CA VAL A 140 -5.84 -0.31 8.80
C VAL A 140 -7.24 -0.67 8.31
N GLY A 141 -8.24 -0.38 9.13
CA GLY A 141 -9.64 -0.63 8.82
C GLY A 141 -10.09 -2.05 9.15
N ALA A 142 -11.31 -2.38 8.73
CA ALA A 142 -11.95 -3.66 8.95
C ALA A 142 -11.40 -4.76 8.03
N GLY A 143 -11.83 -5.98 8.27
CA GLY A 143 -11.53 -7.18 7.50
C GLY A 143 -10.58 -8.14 8.20
N PRO A 144 -10.40 -9.32 7.66
CA PRO A 144 -9.53 -10.35 8.19
C PRO A 144 -8.08 -9.88 8.34
N PHE A 145 -7.47 -10.24 9.47
CA PHE A 145 -6.06 -9.97 9.74
C PHE A 145 -5.51 -11.04 10.69
N VAL A 146 -5.02 -12.14 10.13
CA VAL A 146 -4.56 -13.32 10.89
C VAL A 146 -3.48 -12.96 11.90
N ALA A 147 -2.58 -12.05 11.54
CA ALA A 147 -1.42 -11.69 12.36
C ALA A 147 -1.79 -11.10 13.72
N GLU A 148 -2.90 -10.40 13.88
CA GLU A 148 -3.28 -9.83 15.19
C GLU A 148 -3.67 -10.88 16.22
N ARG A 149 -4.01 -12.10 15.79
CA ARG A 149 -4.39 -13.22 16.67
C ARG A 149 -3.21 -14.09 17.09
N ALA A 150 -2.02 -13.81 16.55
CA ALA A 150 -0.83 -14.62 16.76
C ALA A 150 -0.18 -14.38 18.12
N MET A 151 -0.40 -13.20 18.73
CA MET A 151 0.25 -12.78 19.97
C MET A 151 -0.73 -12.13 20.93
N SER A 152 -0.32 -11.94 22.19
CA SER A 152 -1.12 -11.23 23.18
C SER A 152 -1.29 -9.75 22.85
N GLU A 153 -2.33 -9.13 23.38
CA GLU A 153 -2.56 -7.68 23.21
C GLU A 153 -1.42 -6.85 23.81
N ASP A 154 -0.80 -7.31 24.89
CA ASP A 154 0.36 -6.63 25.50
C ASP A 154 1.55 -6.60 24.55
N TRP A 155 1.83 -7.71 23.85
CA TRP A 155 2.86 -7.76 22.83
C TRP A 155 2.55 -6.81 21.67
N CYS A 156 1.32 -6.80 21.22
CA CYS A 156 0.85 -5.90 20.16
C CYS A 156 0.95 -4.42 20.59
N ASN A 157 0.67 -4.10 21.87
CA ASN A 157 0.80 -2.75 22.41
C ASN A 157 2.25 -2.27 22.45
N ILE A 158 3.18 -3.15 22.81
CA ILE A 158 4.62 -2.86 22.77
C ILE A 158 5.04 -2.51 21.35
N LEU A 159 4.69 -3.35 20.37
CA LEU A 159 5.02 -3.15 18.97
C LEU A 159 4.41 -1.85 18.41
N ARG A 160 3.15 -1.59 18.75
CA ARG A 160 2.41 -0.38 18.36
C ARG A 160 3.09 0.89 18.87
N LYS A 161 3.55 0.87 20.14
CA LYS A 161 4.24 1.98 20.76
C LYS A 161 5.61 2.24 20.11
N PHE A 162 6.45 1.23 19.98
CA PHE A 162 7.79 1.37 19.39
C PHE A 162 7.72 1.69 17.89
N GLY A 163 6.76 1.10 17.17
CA GLY A 163 6.55 1.36 15.75
C GLY A 163 5.81 2.65 15.45
N ASN A 164 5.31 3.38 16.47
CA ASN A 164 4.43 4.55 16.30
C ASN A 164 3.24 4.23 15.36
N GLU A 165 2.59 3.07 15.58
CA GLU A 165 1.55 2.56 14.71
C GLU A 165 0.19 3.17 15.05
N TYR A 166 0.06 4.46 14.74
CA TYR A 166 -1.15 5.26 14.87
C TYR A 166 -1.48 5.96 13.56
N GLY A 167 -2.74 6.23 13.33
CA GLY A 167 -3.18 6.97 12.14
C GLY A 167 -2.71 8.43 12.20
N ALA A 168 -2.00 8.90 11.18
CA ALA A 168 -1.45 10.26 11.16
C ALA A 168 -2.52 11.36 11.35
N ALA A 169 -3.69 11.20 10.72
CA ALA A 169 -4.77 12.18 10.80
C ALA A 169 -5.73 11.95 11.99
N THR A 170 -5.91 10.69 12.42
CA THR A 170 -6.96 10.33 13.38
C THR A 170 -6.43 9.94 14.74
N GLY A 171 -5.12 9.67 14.88
CA GLY A 171 -4.53 9.13 16.10
C GLY A 171 -5.00 7.70 16.46
N ARG A 172 -5.83 7.06 15.63
CA ARG A 172 -6.35 5.72 15.94
C ARG A 172 -5.23 4.68 15.91
N PRO A 173 -5.19 3.76 16.90
CA PRO A 173 -4.22 2.67 16.90
C PRO A 173 -4.44 1.76 15.69
N ARG A 174 -3.36 1.41 15.02
CA ARG A 174 -3.40 0.41 13.95
C ARG A 174 -3.44 -0.99 14.55
N ARG A 175 -4.04 -1.93 13.83
CA ARG A 175 -3.95 -3.36 14.11
C ARG A 175 -2.53 -3.80 13.74
N VAL A 176 -1.88 -4.53 14.61
CA VAL A 176 -0.49 -4.97 14.44
C VAL A 176 -0.36 -6.45 14.82
N GLY A 177 0.65 -7.11 14.30
CA GLY A 177 0.98 -8.49 14.62
C GLY A 177 2.36 -8.87 14.09
N PRO A 178 2.80 -10.11 14.32
CA PRO A 178 4.02 -10.64 13.76
C PRO A 178 4.09 -10.51 12.24
N PHE A 179 5.30 -10.62 11.69
CA PHE A 179 5.45 -10.71 10.25
C PHE A 179 4.70 -11.93 9.72
N ASP A 180 3.83 -11.71 8.75
CA ASP A 180 3.04 -12.76 8.12
C ASP A 180 3.66 -13.13 6.76
N ALA A 181 4.41 -14.23 6.74
CA ALA A 181 5.09 -14.67 5.53
C ALA A 181 4.11 -15.23 4.48
N VAL A 182 2.97 -15.78 4.91
CA VAL A 182 1.95 -16.34 3.99
C VAL A 182 1.30 -15.23 3.18
N ALA A 183 0.78 -14.21 3.86
CA ALA A 183 0.18 -13.05 3.23
C ALA A 183 1.20 -12.22 2.43
N SER A 184 2.42 -12.03 2.97
CA SER A 184 3.46 -11.25 2.30
C SER A 184 3.94 -11.90 1.01
N ARG A 185 4.10 -13.23 0.97
CA ARG A 185 4.44 -13.96 -0.25
C ARG A 185 3.38 -13.82 -1.33
N TYR A 186 2.11 -13.92 -0.96
CA TYR A 186 1.01 -13.65 -1.88
C TYR A 186 1.09 -12.22 -2.42
N GLY A 187 1.31 -11.23 -1.56
CA GLY A 187 1.46 -9.84 -1.95
C GLY A 187 2.60 -9.60 -2.93
N LEU A 188 3.79 -10.17 -2.67
CA LEU A 188 4.94 -10.09 -3.58
C LEU A 188 4.64 -10.73 -4.94
N LYS A 189 3.96 -11.89 -4.95
CA LYS A 189 3.53 -12.54 -6.19
C LYS A 189 2.57 -11.67 -7.00
N CYS A 190 1.57 -11.06 -6.37
CA CYS A 190 0.63 -10.15 -7.03
C CYS A 190 1.33 -8.92 -7.60
N GLN A 191 2.35 -8.41 -6.89
CA GLN A 191 3.15 -7.28 -7.34
C GLN A 191 4.20 -7.65 -8.39
N HIS A 192 4.47 -8.94 -8.59
CA HIS A 192 5.62 -9.41 -9.37
C HIS A 192 6.93 -8.76 -8.90
N ALA A 193 7.09 -8.62 -7.57
CA ALA A 193 8.24 -7.98 -6.97
C ALA A 193 9.49 -8.87 -7.12
N ASP A 194 10.57 -8.27 -7.60
CA ASP A 194 11.87 -8.92 -7.78
C ASP A 194 12.84 -8.60 -6.64
N LYS A 195 12.54 -7.57 -5.83
CA LYS A 195 13.33 -7.13 -4.69
C LYS A 195 12.44 -6.65 -3.55
N ILE A 196 12.98 -6.71 -2.33
CA ILE A 196 12.29 -6.23 -1.14
C ILE A 196 13.05 -5.08 -0.50
N ALA A 197 12.30 -4.03 -0.13
CA ALA A 197 12.70 -3.03 0.84
C ALA A 197 12.05 -3.34 2.19
N LEU A 198 12.82 -3.85 3.15
CA LEU A 198 12.38 -4.14 4.51
C LEU A 198 12.53 -2.91 5.38
N THR A 199 11.43 -2.43 5.92
CA THR A 199 11.40 -1.23 6.76
C THR A 199 11.08 -1.55 8.21
N LYS A 200 11.41 -0.64 9.13
CA LYS A 200 11.09 -0.73 10.56
C LYS A 200 11.70 -1.94 11.27
N LEU A 201 12.88 -2.38 10.85
CA LEU A 201 13.59 -3.46 11.53
C LEU A 201 13.99 -3.05 12.96
N ASP A 202 14.34 -1.79 13.16
CA ASP A 202 14.66 -1.15 14.45
C ASP A 202 13.58 -1.35 15.52
N VAL A 203 12.31 -1.38 15.12
CA VAL A 203 11.17 -1.55 16.03
C VAL A 203 11.22 -2.87 16.81
N LEU A 204 11.85 -3.90 16.24
CA LEU A 204 11.99 -5.21 16.85
C LEU A 204 13.19 -5.31 17.81
N SER A 205 14.03 -4.27 17.90
CA SER A 205 15.30 -4.28 18.61
C SER A 205 15.20 -4.61 20.12
N SER A 206 14.08 -4.29 20.76
CA SER A 206 13.87 -4.54 22.18
C SER A 206 13.36 -5.96 22.51
N LEU A 207 12.93 -6.71 21.51
CA LEU A 207 12.29 -8.01 21.72
C LEU A 207 13.33 -9.10 22.04
N THR A 208 12.94 -10.02 22.93
CA THR A 208 13.75 -11.20 23.28
C THR A 208 13.59 -12.30 22.25
N GLU A 209 12.36 -12.45 21.77
CA GLU A 209 11.95 -13.42 20.75
C GLU A 209 11.05 -12.69 19.76
N ILE A 210 11.20 -13.03 18.51
CA ILE A 210 10.47 -12.40 17.39
C ILE A 210 9.64 -13.48 16.71
N PRO A 211 8.31 -13.41 16.85
CA PRO A 211 7.40 -14.32 16.19
C PRO A 211 7.32 -14.02 14.67
N VAL A 212 7.24 -15.08 13.86
CA VAL A 212 6.98 -15.03 12.43
C VAL A 212 5.90 -16.05 12.10
N ILE A 213 4.85 -15.65 11.41
CA ILE A 213 3.82 -16.54 10.91
C ILE A 213 4.34 -17.22 9.65
N THR A 214 4.53 -18.54 9.73
CA THR A 214 5.12 -19.34 8.64
C THR A 214 4.10 -20.15 7.86
N ALA A 215 2.92 -20.39 8.46
CA ALA A 215 1.80 -21.09 7.83
C ALA A 215 0.48 -20.67 8.50
N TYR A 216 -0.61 -21.06 7.90
CA TYR A 216 -1.95 -20.99 8.48
C TYR A 216 -2.46 -22.42 8.75
N GLU A 217 -3.29 -22.58 9.76
CA GLU A 217 -3.94 -23.85 10.10
C GLU A 217 -5.46 -23.69 10.12
N ARG A 218 -6.17 -24.68 9.56
CA ARG A 218 -7.62 -24.85 9.65
C ARG A 218 -7.95 -26.33 9.64
N ASN A 219 -8.77 -26.79 10.57
CA ASN A 219 -9.19 -28.21 10.69
C ASN A 219 -8.01 -29.19 10.77
N HIS A 220 -6.93 -28.83 11.48
CA HIS A 220 -5.69 -29.60 11.59
C HIS A 220 -4.88 -29.76 10.28
N GLU A 221 -5.22 -29.03 9.25
CA GLU A 221 -4.44 -28.94 8.02
C GLU A 221 -3.71 -27.60 7.96
N THR A 222 -2.45 -27.65 7.60
CA THR A 222 -1.61 -26.46 7.44
C THR A 222 -1.45 -26.08 5.98
N THR A 223 -1.45 -24.78 5.71
CA THR A 223 -1.19 -24.23 4.38
C THR A 223 -0.22 -23.06 4.45
N THR A 224 0.60 -22.93 3.42
CA THR A 224 1.45 -21.76 3.18
C THR A 224 0.94 -20.92 1.99
N VAL A 225 -0.22 -21.28 1.46
CA VAL A 225 -0.87 -20.57 0.35
C VAL A 225 -1.92 -19.64 0.92
N PHE A 226 -1.87 -18.38 0.53
CA PHE A 226 -2.92 -17.40 0.79
C PHE A 226 -3.92 -17.41 -0.36
N ASP A 227 -5.18 -17.69 -0.07
CA ASP A 227 -6.27 -17.61 -1.04
C ASP A 227 -7.28 -16.54 -0.58
N PRO A 228 -7.39 -15.39 -1.27
CA PRO A 228 -8.30 -14.31 -0.88
C PRO A 228 -9.79 -14.68 -1.03
N THR A 229 -10.11 -15.80 -1.70
CA THR A 229 -11.50 -16.28 -1.86
C THR A 229 -11.98 -17.11 -0.68
N GLU A 230 -11.04 -17.56 0.16
CA GLU A 230 -11.34 -18.33 1.36
C GLU A 230 -11.80 -17.43 2.53
N ASN A 231 -12.48 -18.04 3.49
CA ASN A 231 -12.78 -17.36 4.74
C ASN A 231 -11.50 -17.25 5.59
N ILE A 232 -10.76 -16.14 5.42
CA ILE A 232 -9.49 -15.89 6.09
C ILE A 232 -9.61 -15.88 7.62
N ASP A 233 -10.77 -15.49 8.16
CA ASP A 233 -11.00 -15.50 9.60
C ASP A 233 -11.10 -16.91 10.20
N SER A 234 -11.30 -17.94 9.38
CA SER A 234 -11.33 -19.34 9.83
C SER A 234 -9.93 -19.94 10.06
N PHE A 235 -8.87 -19.28 9.61
CA PHE A 235 -7.49 -19.76 9.80
C PHE A 235 -6.90 -19.28 11.12
N SER A 236 -6.09 -20.14 11.74
CA SER A 236 -5.22 -19.79 12.87
C SER A 236 -3.77 -19.63 12.39
N PRO A 237 -3.00 -18.70 12.96
CA PRO A 237 -1.59 -18.53 12.60
C PRO A 237 -0.73 -19.67 13.19
N VAL A 238 0.16 -20.23 12.38
CA VAL A 238 1.25 -21.09 12.83
C VAL A 238 2.50 -20.24 12.98
N VAL A 239 3.00 -20.11 14.21
CA VAL A 239 4.06 -19.18 14.57
C VAL A 239 5.38 -19.91 14.82
N THR A 240 6.46 -19.42 14.22
CA THR A 240 7.84 -19.79 14.54
C THR A 240 8.49 -18.66 15.32
N MET A 241 9.09 -18.98 16.48
CA MET A 241 9.81 -18.01 17.30
C MET A 241 11.27 -17.94 16.88
N LEU A 242 11.76 -16.76 16.55
CA LEU A 242 13.17 -16.47 16.26
C LEU A 242 13.81 -15.72 17.43
N PRO A 243 15.11 -15.90 17.71
CA PRO A 243 15.78 -15.16 18.75
C PRO A 243 15.86 -13.66 18.39
N GLY A 244 15.49 -12.81 19.33
CA GLY A 244 15.68 -11.37 19.22
C GLY A 244 17.15 -10.96 19.42
N TRP A 245 17.47 -9.69 19.12
CA TRP A 245 18.86 -9.22 19.23
C TRP A 245 19.11 -8.24 20.39
N LYS A 246 18.06 -7.66 20.97
CA LYS A 246 18.15 -6.75 22.14
C LYS A 246 19.26 -5.70 22.03
N GLN A 247 19.44 -5.16 20.84
CA GLN A 247 20.49 -4.21 20.56
C GLN A 247 19.96 -3.15 19.60
N ASP A 248 20.26 -1.88 19.88
CA ASP A 248 19.94 -0.80 18.96
C ASP A 248 20.74 -0.96 17.67
N ILE A 249 20.04 -0.91 16.54
CA ILE A 249 20.59 -1.04 15.20
C ILE A 249 20.53 0.26 14.40
N SER A 250 20.05 1.35 14.97
CA SER A 250 19.84 2.63 14.28
C SER A 250 21.14 3.22 13.67
N ALA A 251 22.28 2.91 14.28
CA ALA A 251 23.61 3.31 13.81
C ALA A 251 24.22 2.38 12.75
N CYS A 252 23.65 1.18 12.51
CA CYS A 252 24.17 0.25 11.50
C CYS A 252 23.95 0.80 10.10
N ARG A 253 25.00 0.75 9.27
CA ARG A 253 24.97 1.22 7.87
C ARG A 253 25.46 0.17 6.88
N LYS A 254 25.96 -0.95 7.34
CA LYS A 254 26.34 -2.12 6.55
C LYS A 254 25.66 -3.36 7.10
N TYR A 255 25.38 -4.31 6.23
CA TYR A 255 24.72 -5.56 6.62
C TYR A 255 25.52 -6.35 7.66
N GLU A 256 26.84 -6.29 7.58
CA GLU A 256 27.78 -6.96 8.50
C GLU A 256 27.74 -6.38 9.93
N ASP A 257 27.35 -5.10 10.07
CA ASP A 257 27.25 -4.41 11.37
C ASP A 257 26.00 -4.87 12.16
N LEU A 258 25.05 -5.51 11.48
CA LEU A 258 23.84 -6.03 12.15
C LEU A 258 24.18 -7.18 13.11
N PRO A 259 23.52 -7.22 14.28
CA PRO A 259 23.58 -8.38 15.16
C PRO A 259 23.26 -9.69 14.42
N LYS A 260 23.92 -10.78 14.83
CA LYS A 260 23.72 -12.11 14.23
C LYS A 260 22.24 -12.50 14.13
N ASN A 261 21.46 -12.24 15.18
CA ASN A 261 20.04 -12.60 15.19
C ASN A 261 19.21 -11.70 14.25
N ALA A 262 19.58 -10.43 14.05
CA ALA A 262 18.94 -9.56 13.07
C ALA A 262 19.19 -10.05 11.64
N ARG A 263 20.40 -10.50 11.33
CA ARG A 263 20.72 -11.14 10.05
C ARG A 263 19.95 -12.44 9.86
N LEU A 264 19.91 -13.29 10.90
CA LEU A 264 19.12 -14.53 10.86
C LEU A 264 17.63 -14.26 10.58
N TYR A 265 17.08 -13.19 11.17
CA TYR A 265 15.70 -12.77 10.90
C TYR A 265 15.51 -12.43 9.41
N ILE A 266 16.37 -11.58 8.85
CA ILE A 266 16.33 -11.17 7.43
C ILE A 266 16.45 -12.40 6.51
N GLU A 267 17.45 -13.24 6.71
CA GLU A 267 17.69 -14.47 5.95
C GLU A 267 16.52 -15.45 6.03
N THR A 268 15.86 -15.51 7.18
CA THR A 268 14.66 -16.32 7.37
C THR A 268 13.48 -15.76 6.55
N LEU A 269 13.30 -14.43 6.54
CA LEU A 269 12.26 -13.83 5.71
C LEU A 269 12.54 -14.04 4.21
N GLU A 270 13.77 -13.84 3.74
CA GLU A 270 14.15 -14.10 2.35
C GLU A 270 13.78 -15.53 1.91
N ARG A 271 14.14 -16.53 2.72
CA ARG A 271 13.80 -17.92 2.45
C ARG A 271 12.28 -18.18 2.44
N LEU A 272 11.52 -17.58 3.37
CA LEU A 272 10.07 -17.75 3.45
C LEU A 272 9.36 -17.06 2.29
N LEU A 273 9.90 -15.95 1.80
CA LEU A 273 9.30 -15.13 0.75
C LEU A 273 9.76 -15.50 -0.65
N ASP A 274 10.86 -16.26 -0.77
CA ASP A 274 11.54 -16.56 -2.04
C ASP A 274 11.87 -15.28 -2.83
N CYS A 275 12.39 -14.27 -2.11
CA CYS A 275 12.70 -12.95 -2.68
C CYS A 275 13.76 -12.25 -1.83
N ASP A 276 14.76 -11.63 -2.49
CA ASP A 276 15.88 -10.99 -1.83
C ASP A 276 15.48 -9.67 -1.15
N ILE A 277 15.95 -9.49 0.09
CA ILE A 277 15.83 -8.24 0.82
C ILE A 277 17.12 -7.43 0.59
N GLN A 278 17.05 -6.41 -0.25
CA GLN A 278 18.21 -5.62 -0.62
C GLN A 278 18.27 -4.24 0.04
N PHE A 279 17.14 -3.64 0.36
CA PHE A 279 17.08 -2.41 1.13
C PHE A 279 16.58 -2.72 2.55
N ILE A 280 17.29 -2.25 3.58
CA ILE A 280 16.96 -2.50 4.98
C ILE A 280 17.00 -1.17 5.73
N SER A 281 15.85 -0.71 6.22
CA SER A 281 15.78 0.47 7.08
C SER A 281 16.05 0.09 8.53
N THR A 282 16.91 0.84 9.18
CA THR A 282 17.34 0.66 10.58
C THR A 282 16.85 1.78 11.49
N GLY A 283 16.03 2.69 10.98
CA GLY A 283 15.45 3.79 11.73
C GLY A 283 14.51 4.64 10.89
N ALA A 284 14.03 5.76 11.45
CA ALA A 284 13.03 6.63 10.84
C ALA A 284 13.63 7.71 9.93
N GLU A 285 14.91 8.04 10.11
CA GLU A 285 15.54 9.12 9.37
C GLU A 285 15.96 8.68 7.96
N ARG A 286 16.05 9.65 7.06
CA ARG A 286 16.31 9.40 5.64
C ARG A 286 17.60 8.62 5.35
N ASN A 287 18.60 8.72 6.23
CA ASN A 287 19.92 8.09 6.11
C ASN A 287 20.06 6.83 6.99
N GLU A 288 19.00 6.38 7.65
CA GLU A 288 18.99 5.20 8.52
C GLU A 288 18.58 3.95 7.76
N TYR A 289 19.43 3.58 6.80
CA TYR A 289 19.26 2.37 6.00
C TYR A 289 20.59 1.81 5.54
N MET A 290 20.56 0.61 5.02
CA MET A 290 21.67 -0.05 4.34
C MET A 290 21.19 -0.77 3.08
N ILE A 291 22.13 -1.00 2.16
CA ILE A 291 21.94 -1.81 0.96
C ILE A 291 22.70 -3.12 1.15
N LYS A 292 22.05 -4.24 0.88
CA LYS A 292 22.63 -5.58 0.87
C LYS A 292 22.78 -6.03 -0.59
N GLY A 293 24.02 -6.15 -1.06
CA GLY A 293 24.31 -6.49 -2.45
C GLY A 293 24.15 -5.33 -3.43
N GLU A 294 23.80 -5.64 -4.67
CA GLU A 294 23.55 -4.64 -5.72
C GLU A 294 22.12 -4.10 -5.65
N TRP A 295 21.99 -2.80 -5.61
CA TRP A 295 20.70 -2.09 -5.70
C TRP A 295 20.53 -1.51 -7.10
N LEU A 296 19.30 -1.25 -7.53
CA LEU A 296 18.84 -0.78 -8.85
C LEU A 296 19.73 0.23 -9.57
#